data_fedb8c1096a6f9590c0b1acfd4cf24bc
#
_entry.id   fedb8c1096a6f9590c0b1acfd4cf24bc
#
_cell.length_a   1.000
_cell.length_b   1.000
_cell.length_c   1.000
_cell.angle_alpha   90.00
_cell.angle_beta   90.00
_cell.angle_gamma   90.00
#
_symmetry.space_group_name_H-M   'P 1'
#
loop_
_entity.id
_entity.type
_entity.pdbx_description
1 polymer ?
#
loop_
_entity_poly.entity_id
_entity_poly.type
_entity_poly.pdbx_seq_one_letter_code
_entity_poly.pdbx_strand_id
1 'polypeptide(L)'
;MTIAWTPVPEPQSWPLPKPMMHGGVLYETVTLGAPTSEDVLKATAVSGASGLDVTLRMIESASAEHVPYDVLKKQPHWLNQQISDYMEEFVGAPAPDPLESWRVARRAAQLAEVKALAEADAKAAEQAKALAPSPETATAPAT
;
A
#
# COMPACT_ATOMS: atom_id res chain seq x y z
N MET A 1 -23.80 -15.33 4.26
CA MET A 1 -23.29 -13.96 4.46
C MET A 1 -22.93 -13.37 3.11
N THR A 2 -23.60 -12.32 2.73
CA THR A 2 -23.38 -11.68 1.43
C THR A 2 -22.32 -10.60 1.58
N ILE A 3 -21.25 -10.70 0.82
CA ILE A 3 -20.20 -9.69 0.79
C ILE A 3 -20.60 -8.63 -0.23
N ALA A 4 -20.75 -7.39 0.25
CA ALA A 4 -20.98 -6.26 -0.64
C ALA A 4 -19.64 -5.73 -1.15
N TRP A 5 -19.39 -5.91 -2.42
CA TRP A 5 -18.21 -5.37 -3.07
C TRP A 5 -18.47 -3.95 -3.57
N THR A 6 -17.46 -3.10 -3.47
CA THR A 6 -17.51 -1.79 -4.10
C THR A 6 -17.59 -1.99 -5.61
N PRO A 7 -18.60 -1.40 -6.31
CA PRO A 7 -18.69 -1.57 -7.75
C PRO A 7 -17.45 -1.01 -8.44
N VAL A 8 -16.97 -1.72 -9.46
CA VAL A 8 -15.87 -1.24 -10.30
C VAL A 8 -16.42 -0.06 -11.11
N PRO A 9 -15.78 1.13 -11.04
CA PRO A 9 -16.26 2.28 -11.77
C PRO A 9 -16.07 2.10 -13.28
N GLU A 10 -16.88 2.82 -14.04
CA GLU A 10 -16.76 2.83 -15.49
C GLU A 10 -15.42 3.42 -15.93
N PRO A 11 -14.83 2.89 -17.02
CA PRO A 11 -13.61 3.45 -17.56
C PRO A 11 -13.77 4.93 -17.90
N GLN A 12 -12.73 5.71 -17.63
CA GLN A 12 -12.67 7.11 -18.00
C GLN A 12 -11.66 7.33 -19.12
N SER A 13 -11.93 8.33 -19.95
CA SER A 13 -11.09 8.69 -21.08
C SER A 13 -10.48 10.07 -20.87
N TRP A 14 -9.22 10.20 -21.18
CA TRP A 14 -8.52 11.48 -21.21
C TRP A 14 -7.98 11.74 -22.60
N PRO A 15 -8.27 12.89 -23.20
CA PRO A 15 -7.61 13.26 -24.44
C PRO A 15 -6.13 13.53 -24.17
N LEU A 16 -5.26 13.03 -25.06
CA LEU A 16 -3.85 13.33 -24.97
C LEU A 16 -3.57 14.77 -25.43
N PRO A 17 -3.00 15.64 -24.56
CA PRO A 17 -2.65 17.01 -24.96
C PRO A 17 -1.68 17.07 -26.14
N LYS A 18 -0.86 16.05 -26.29
CA LYS A 18 0.08 15.89 -27.41
C LYS A 18 -0.17 14.55 -28.10
N PRO A 19 -1.12 14.48 -29.04
CA PRO A 19 -1.32 13.26 -29.83
C PRO A 19 -0.03 12.89 -30.55
N MET A 20 0.31 11.62 -30.54
CA MET A 20 1.59 11.14 -31.08
C MET A 20 1.41 9.84 -31.86
N MET A 21 2.22 9.68 -32.88
CA MET A 21 2.35 8.39 -33.54
C MET A 21 3.47 7.59 -32.90
N HIS A 22 3.22 6.31 -32.70
CA HIS A 22 4.20 5.36 -32.20
C HIS A 22 3.94 4.00 -32.87
N GLY A 23 4.98 3.44 -33.49
CA GLY A 23 4.83 2.15 -34.17
C GLY A 23 3.77 2.14 -35.28
N GLY A 24 3.55 3.27 -35.94
CA GLY A 24 2.54 3.39 -37.01
C GLY A 24 1.11 3.59 -36.50
N VAL A 25 0.90 3.71 -35.22
CA VAL A 25 -0.43 3.94 -34.60
C VAL A 25 -0.47 5.34 -34.01
N LEU A 26 -1.55 6.06 -34.30
CA LEU A 26 -1.80 7.37 -33.73
C LEU A 26 -2.54 7.20 -32.38
N TYR A 27 -1.94 7.75 -31.33
CA TYR A 27 -2.53 7.76 -30.00
C TYR A 27 -3.04 9.17 -29.69
N GLU A 28 -4.34 9.27 -29.46
CA GLU A 28 -5.03 10.54 -29.20
C GLU A 28 -5.71 10.56 -27.85
N THR A 29 -6.00 9.39 -27.30
CA THR A 29 -6.81 9.24 -26.08
C THR A 29 -6.26 8.10 -25.23
N VAL A 30 -6.37 8.25 -23.94
CA VAL A 30 -6.14 7.17 -22.96
C VAL A 30 -7.49 6.85 -22.32
N THR A 31 -7.93 5.60 -22.44
CA THR A 31 -9.12 5.11 -21.76
C THR A 31 -8.69 4.10 -20.72
N LEU A 32 -8.95 4.40 -19.46
CA LEU A 32 -8.48 3.60 -18.34
C LEU A 32 -9.61 3.21 -17.41
N GLY A 33 -9.67 1.91 -17.13
CA GLY A 33 -10.48 1.38 -16.03
C GLY A 33 -9.63 1.07 -14.80
N ALA A 34 -10.21 0.36 -13.85
CA ALA A 34 -9.46 -0.09 -12.68
C ALA A 34 -8.33 -1.05 -13.12
N PRO A 35 -7.07 -0.80 -12.75
CA PRO A 35 -5.99 -1.71 -13.07
C PRO A 35 -6.16 -3.04 -12.33
N THR A 36 -5.76 -4.12 -12.98
CA THR A 36 -5.76 -5.46 -12.38
C THR A 36 -4.44 -5.73 -11.67
N SER A 37 -4.42 -6.79 -10.87
CA SER A 37 -3.16 -7.23 -10.24
C SER A 37 -2.12 -7.62 -11.29
N GLU A 38 -2.53 -8.13 -12.44
CA GLU A 38 -1.64 -8.44 -13.56
C GLU A 38 -0.97 -7.17 -14.09
N ASP A 39 -1.73 -6.07 -14.22
CA ASP A 39 -1.20 -4.78 -14.66
C ASP A 39 -0.13 -4.27 -13.68
N VAL A 40 -0.38 -4.38 -12.39
CA VAL A 40 0.57 -3.99 -11.34
C VAL A 40 1.83 -4.85 -11.41
N LEU A 41 1.67 -6.16 -11.55
CA LEU A 41 2.82 -7.09 -11.62
C LEU A 41 3.68 -6.82 -12.85
N LYS A 42 3.07 -6.57 -14.02
CA LYS A 42 3.81 -6.20 -15.23
C LYS A 42 4.58 -4.91 -15.07
N ALA A 43 3.97 -3.91 -14.45
CA ALA A 43 4.60 -2.62 -14.21
C ALA A 43 5.79 -2.72 -13.26
N THR A 44 5.64 -3.48 -12.18
CA THR A 44 6.69 -3.65 -11.16
C THR A 44 7.79 -4.61 -11.59
N ALA A 45 7.54 -5.47 -12.57
CA ALA A 45 8.56 -6.37 -13.12
C ALA A 45 9.66 -5.63 -13.87
N VAL A 46 9.39 -4.41 -14.33
CA VAL A 46 10.41 -3.53 -14.92
C VAL A 46 11.21 -2.91 -13.77
N SER A 47 12.26 -3.57 -13.36
CA SER A 47 13.06 -3.19 -12.20
C SER A 47 13.84 -1.90 -12.42
N GLY A 48 14.15 -1.20 -11.33
CA GLY A 48 14.88 0.06 -11.34
C GLY A 48 14.02 1.26 -11.68
N ALA A 49 12.72 1.07 -11.85
CA ALA A 49 11.80 2.14 -12.18
C ALA A 49 11.49 2.99 -10.94
N SER A 50 11.40 4.31 -11.14
CA SER A 50 10.84 5.22 -10.14
C SER A 50 9.34 4.98 -9.99
N GLY A 51 8.73 5.58 -8.96
CA GLY A 51 7.27 5.48 -8.78
C GLY A 51 6.50 6.00 -9.99
N LEU A 52 6.99 7.04 -10.64
CA LEU A 52 6.39 7.56 -11.87
C LEU A 52 6.50 6.56 -13.02
N ASP A 53 7.65 5.91 -13.20
CA ASP A 53 7.83 4.90 -14.24
C ASP A 53 6.86 3.73 -14.06
N VAL A 54 6.71 3.26 -12.84
CA VAL A 54 5.75 2.19 -12.51
C VAL A 54 4.32 2.63 -12.86
N THR A 55 3.95 3.87 -12.54
CA THR A 55 2.63 4.42 -12.87
C THR A 55 2.40 4.46 -14.38
N LEU A 56 3.36 4.94 -15.14
CA LEU A 56 3.25 4.99 -16.61
C LEU A 56 3.18 3.59 -17.22
N ARG A 57 3.90 2.63 -16.68
CA ARG A 57 3.83 1.23 -17.12
C ARG A 57 2.47 0.61 -16.80
N MET A 58 1.88 0.95 -15.67
CA MET A 58 0.52 0.53 -15.34
C MET A 58 -0.51 1.09 -16.32
N ILE A 59 -0.38 2.35 -16.69
CA ILE A 59 -1.25 2.99 -17.69
C ILE A 59 -1.11 2.29 -19.04
N GLU A 60 0.10 1.98 -19.47
CA GLU A 60 0.35 1.24 -20.69
C GLU A 60 -0.37 -0.12 -20.71
N SER A 61 -0.28 -0.86 -19.63
CA SER A 61 -0.90 -2.18 -19.53
C SER A 61 -2.42 -2.10 -19.39
N ALA A 62 -2.92 -1.17 -18.58
CA ALA A 62 -4.33 -1.10 -18.21
C ALA A 62 -5.19 -0.31 -19.20
N SER A 63 -4.60 0.59 -20.00
CA SER A 63 -5.35 1.38 -20.97
C SER A 63 -5.90 0.52 -22.11
N ALA A 64 -7.12 0.83 -22.56
CA ALA A 64 -7.77 0.10 -23.66
C ALA A 64 -6.95 0.21 -24.94
N GLU A 65 -6.33 1.35 -25.17
CA GLU A 65 -5.49 1.62 -26.32
C GLU A 65 -4.06 1.08 -26.18
N HIS A 66 -3.69 0.59 -24.99
CA HIS A 66 -2.32 0.20 -24.65
C HIS A 66 -1.30 1.28 -25.05
N VAL A 67 -1.58 2.51 -24.58
CA VAL A 67 -0.74 3.67 -24.91
C VAL A 67 0.69 3.42 -24.41
N PRO A 68 1.70 3.43 -25.32
CA PRO A 68 3.05 3.09 -24.95
C PRO A 68 3.65 4.03 -23.90
N TYR A 69 4.52 3.50 -23.07
CA TYR A 69 5.28 4.27 -22.10
C TYR A 69 5.99 5.47 -22.74
N ASP A 70 6.57 5.28 -23.93
CA ASP A 70 7.28 6.34 -24.66
C ASP A 70 6.37 7.51 -25.05
N VAL A 71 5.10 7.25 -25.32
CA VAL A 71 4.10 8.29 -25.61
C VAL A 71 3.68 8.98 -24.30
N LEU A 72 3.44 8.20 -23.27
CA LEU A 72 2.99 8.73 -21.97
C LEU A 72 4.02 9.64 -21.32
N LYS A 73 5.30 9.27 -21.37
CA LYS A 73 6.36 10.08 -20.75
C LYS A 73 6.57 11.44 -21.41
N LYS A 74 6.12 11.60 -22.64
CA LYS A 74 6.19 12.87 -23.38
C LYS A 74 4.97 13.76 -23.18
N GLN A 75 3.94 13.25 -22.53
CA GLN A 75 2.76 14.04 -22.17
C GLN A 75 3.07 14.97 -21.00
N PRO A 76 2.29 16.07 -20.85
CA PRO A 76 2.44 16.95 -19.69
C PRO A 76 2.29 16.17 -18.38
N HIS A 77 3.10 16.50 -17.39
CA HIS A 77 3.09 15.82 -16.10
C HIS A 77 1.72 15.88 -15.41
N TRP A 78 0.98 16.98 -15.56
CA TRP A 78 -0.34 17.13 -14.95
C TRP A 78 -1.33 16.05 -15.42
N LEU A 79 -1.23 15.61 -16.68
CA LEU A 79 -2.07 14.53 -17.22
C LEU A 79 -1.78 13.22 -16.50
N ASN A 80 -0.51 12.86 -16.42
CA ASN A 80 -0.10 11.63 -15.75
C ASN A 80 -0.44 11.66 -14.26
N GLN A 81 -0.38 12.84 -13.64
CA GLN A 81 -0.77 13.02 -12.26
C GLN A 81 -2.29 12.81 -12.07
N GLN A 82 -3.11 13.35 -12.94
CA GLN A 82 -4.57 13.13 -12.89
C GLN A 82 -4.93 11.66 -13.06
N ILE A 83 -4.28 10.99 -14.00
CA ILE A 83 -4.51 9.55 -14.23
C ILE A 83 -4.04 8.75 -13.02
N SER A 84 -2.91 9.11 -12.45
CA SER A 84 -2.40 8.47 -11.23
C SER A 84 -3.37 8.62 -10.06
N ASP A 85 -3.89 9.82 -9.84
CA ASP A 85 -4.85 10.09 -8.78
C ASP A 85 -6.13 9.27 -8.98
N TYR A 86 -6.59 9.16 -10.22
CA TYR A 86 -7.73 8.32 -10.55
C TYR A 86 -7.46 6.85 -10.23
N MET A 87 -6.28 6.34 -10.61
CA MET A 87 -5.92 4.96 -10.31
C MET A 87 -5.80 4.69 -8.82
N GLU A 88 -5.28 5.63 -8.05
CA GLU A 88 -5.16 5.49 -6.59
C GLU A 88 -6.51 5.30 -5.91
N GLU A 89 -7.56 5.95 -6.42
CA GLU A 89 -8.92 5.74 -5.91
C GLU A 89 -9.38 4.30 -6.01
N PHE A 90 -8.86 3.54 -6.98
CA PHE A 90 -9.25 2.15 -7.20
C PHE A 90 -8.24 1.15 -6.66
N VAL A 91 -6.94 1.44 -6.79
CA VAL A 91 -5.89 0.58 -6.23
C VAL A 91 -5.89 0.67 -4.70
N GLY A 92 -6.13 1.87 -4.17
CA GLY A 92 -6.25 2.11 -2.75
C GLY A 92 -7.68 2.03 -2.20
N ALA A 93 -8.69 1.87 -3.08
CA ALA A 93 -10.07 1.77 -2.63
C ALA A 93 -10.21 0.54 -1.72
N PRO A 94 -10.75 0.74 -0.51
CA PRO A 94 -10.99 -0.39 0.35
C PRO A 94 -12.07 -1.25 -0.28
N ALA A 95 -11.68 -2.27 -1.05
CA ALA A 95 -12.56 -3.39 -1.27
C ALA A 95 -12.97 -3.88 0.12
N PRO A 96 -14.27 -4.17 0.37
CA PRO A 96 -14.64 -4.75 1.64
C PRO A 96 -13.80 -6.01 1.84
N ASP A 97 -12.90 -5.97 2.80
CA ASP A 97 -12.07 -7.11 3.13
C ASP A 97 -12.91 -8.09 3.95
N PRO A 98 -13.25 -9.28 3.41
CA PRO A 98 -14.05 -10.25 4.17
C PRO A 98 -13.34 -10.73 5.42
N LEU A 99 -12.03 -10.51 5.52
CA LEU A 99 -11.23 -10.88 6.68
C LEU A 99 -10.94 -9.71 7.60
N GLU A 100 -11.51 -8.54 7.34
CA GLU A 100 -11.24 -7.34 8.14
C GLU A 100 -11.55 -7.56 9.62
N SER A 101 -12.72 -8.09 9.93
CA SER A 101 -13.12 -8.38 11.32
C SER A 101 -12.15 -9.34 11.98
N TRP A 102 -11.71 -10.34 11.27
CA TRP A 102 -10.73 -11.31 11.77
C TRP A 102 -9.35 -10.66 11.99
N ARG A 103 -8.91 -9.82 11.06
CA ARG A 103 -7.63 -9.12 11.19
C ARG A 103 -7.63 -8.15 12.35
N VAL A 104 -8.73 -7.42 12.54
CA VAL A 104 -8.89 -6.48 13.66
C VAL A 104 -8.88 -7.26 14.98
N ALA A 105 -9.63 -8.36 15.08
CA ALA A 105 -9.67 -9.19 16.27
C ALA A 105 -8.29 -9.80 16.57
N ARG A 106 -7.59 -10.28 15.57
CA ARG A 106 -6.25 -10.85 15.72
C ARG A 106 -5.24 -9.82 16.21
N ARG A 107 -5.29 -8.62 15.65
CA ARG A 107 -4.40 -7.52 16.08
C ARG A 107 -4.68 -7.13 17.53
N ALA A 108 -5.96 -7.04 17.92
CA ALA A 108 -6.34 -6.73 19.28
C ALA A 108 -5.86 -7.82 20.26
N ALA A 109 -5.98 -9.08 19.89
CA ALA A 109 -5.49 -10.20 20.68
C ALA A 109 -3.97 -10.16 20.84
N GLN A 110 -3.23 -9.86 19.77
CA GLN A 110 -1.78 -9.71 19.82
C GLN A 110 -1.35 -8.56 20.72
N LEU A 111 -2.03 -7.41 20.64
CA LEU A 111 -1.76 -6.28 21.51
C LEU A 111 -2.04 -6.59 22.98
N ALA A 112 -3.14 -7.30 23.26
CA ALA A 112 -3.46 -7.72 24.62
C ALA A 112 -2.40 -8.67 25.19
N GLU A 113 -1.91 -9.60 24.36
CA GLU A 113 -0.84 -10.52 24.75
C GLU A 113 0.47 -9.77 25.06
N VAL A 114 0.86 -8.83 24.20
CA VAL A 114 2.05 -8.02 24.42
C VAL A 114 1.93 -7.20 25.70
N LYS A 115 0.77 -6.59 25.95
CA LYS A 115 0.51 -5.85 27.19
C LYS A 115 0.56 -6.74 28.43
N ALA A 116 -0.02 -7.94 28.35
CA ALA A 116 0.03 -8.89 29.46
C ALA A 116 1.46 -9.31 29.80
N LEU A 117 2.29 -9.55 28.77
CA LEU A 117 3.71 -9.87 28.94
C LEU A 117 4.48 -8.70 29.56
N ALA A 118 4.21 -7.50 29.10
CA ALA A 118 4.85 -6.29 29.63
C ALA A 118 4.48 -6.07 31.12
N GLU A 119 3.21 -6.28 31.48
CA GLU A 119 2.75 -6.18 32.86
C GLU A 119 3.36 -7.28 33.73
N ALA A 120 3.47 -8.49 33.23
CA ALA A 120 4.11 -9.59 33.94
C ALA A 120 5.60 -9.31 34.19
N ASP A 121 6.29 -8.77 33.20
CA ASP A 121 7.70 -8.38 33.33
C ASP A 121 7.88 -7.25 34.34
N ALA A 122 6.98 -6.26 34.33
CA ALA A 122 7.01 -5.17 35.29
C ALA A 122 6.77 -5.66 36.71
N LYS A 123 5.82 -6.57 36.92
CA LYS A 123 5.56 -7.20 38.21
C LYS A 123 6.74 -8.05 38.68
N ALA A 124 7.32 -8.83 37.78
CA ALA A 124 8.49 -9.63 38.10
C ALA A 124 9.69 -8.76 38.50
N ALA A 125 9.89 -7.65 37.79
CA ALA A 125 10.94 -6.67 38.14
C ALA A 125 10.70 -6.02 39.49
N GLU A 126 9.44 -5.66 39.80
CA GLU A 126 9.10 -5.10 41.12
C GLU A 126 9.30 -6.11 42.25
N GLN A 127 8.86 -7.36 42.04
CA GLN A 127 9.07 -8.42 43.04
C GLN A 127 10.54 -8.73 43.24
N ALA A 128 11.30 -8.79 42.20
CA ALA A 128 12.75 -8.99 42.29
C ALA A 128 13.42 -7.83 43.06
N LYS A 129 12.97 -6.62 42.82
CA LYS A 129 13.48 -5.42 43.52
C LYS A 129 13.08 -5.41 44.98
N ALA A 130 11.87 -5.87 45.32
CA ALA A 130 11.40 -5.94 46.69
C ALA A 130 12.08 -7.09 47.47
N LEU A 131 12.46 -8.16 46.81
CA LEU A 131 13.14 -9.32 47.41
C LEU A 131 14.67 -9.17 47.44
N ALA A 132 15.21 -8.24 46.68
CA ALA A 132 16.64 -7.96 46.73
C ALA A 132 17.03 -7.43 48.09
N PRO A 133 18.10 -7.96 48.71
CA PRO A 133 18.59 -7.40 49.97
C PRO A 133 19.02 -5.94 49.75
N SER A 134 18.61 -5.07 50.67
CA SER A 134 19.05 -3.68 50.55
C SER A 134 20.55 -3.59 50.72
N PRO A 135 21.25 -2.61 50.12
CA PRO A 135 22.66 -2.43 50.29
C PRO A 135 23.09 -2.28 51.75
N GLU A 136 22.22 -1.71 52.55
CA GLU A 136 22.46 -1.52 53.97
C GLU A 136 22.52 -2.83 54.75
N THR A 137 21.64 -3.79 54.39
CA THR A 137 21.66 -5.12 54.99
C THR A 137 22.76 -6.01 54.42
N ALA A 138 23.17 -5.77 53.19
CA ALA A 138 24.25 -6.50 52.53
C ALA A 138 25.62 -6.06 53.06
N THR A 139 25.73 -4.86 53.57
CA THR A 139 26.98 -4.27 54.07
C THR A 139 27.05 -4.24 55.59
N ALA A 140 26.31 -5.09 56.26
CA ALA A 140 26.43 -5.18 57.73
C ALA A 140 27.90 -5.38 58.13
N PRO A 141 28.51 -4.43 58.79
CA PRO A 141 29.92 -4.55 59.12
C PRO A 141 30.13 -5.70 60.11
N ALA A 142 31.03 -6.53 59.77
CA ALA A 142 31.50 -7.55 60.67
C ALA A 142 32.48 -6.91 61.66
N THR A 143 31.95 -6.31 62.65
CA THR A 143 32.78 -5.83 63.76
C THR A 143 32.70 -6.79 64.88
#